data_c604522272947348ca33eaaf7c396780
#
_entry.id   c604522272947348ca33eaaf7c396780
#
_cell.length_a   1.000
_cell.length_b   1.000
_cell.length_c   1.000
_cell.angle_alpha   90.00
_cell.angle_beta   90.00
_cell.angle_gamma   90.00
#
_symmetry.space_group_name_H-M   'P 1'
#
loop_
_entity.id
_entity.type
_entity.pdbx_description
1 polymer ?
#
loop_
_entity_poly.entity_id
_entity_poly.type
_entity_poly.pdbx_seq_one_letter_code
_entity_poly.pdbx_strand_id
1 'polypeptide(L)'
;MLRLHGIMGRADDRAYARQLHALEHRGGIELLFVPPADAGRKRFRLTTDRGTDCAVSLDRDEELVDGALLHLDADRAIIVRFGEQQVWRLKARDDASALKLGWHSGNLHWRVRFEGDHLVVLLDAPIDTYRARIRPLLDAGEVVERDHV
;
A
#
# COMPACT_ATOMS: atom_id res chain seq x y z
N MET A 1 -7.04 -14.68 11.38
CA MET A 1 -8.13 -13.82 10.86
C MET A 1 -8.40 -12.70 11.84
N LEU A 2 -8.23 -11.47 11.39
CA LEU A 2 -8.52 -10.27 12.17
C LEU A 2 -9.98 -9.85 11.95
N ARG A 3 -10.72 -9.66 13.03
CA ARG A 3 -12.11 -9.20 12.97
C ARG A 3 -12.19 -7.70 13.17
N LEU A 4 -12.76 -7.00 12.20
CA LEU A 4 -12.88 -5.55 12.19
C LEU A 4 -14.36 -5.16 12.29
N HIS A 5 -14.69 -4.46 13.35
CA HIS A 5 -16.06 -4.02 13.66
C HIS A 5 -16.13 -2.49 13.59
N GLY A 6 -16.73 -1.98 12.52
CA GLY A 6 -16.95 -0.56 12.35
C GLY A 6 -15.74 0.22 11.79
N ILE A 7 -15.97 1.48 11.57
CA ILE A 7 -15.01 2.45 11.05
C ILE A 7 -14.57 3.35 12.20
N MET A 8 -13.27 3.45 12.45
CA MET A 8 -12.72 4.31 13.51
C MET A 8 -12.72 5.79 13.12
N GLY A 9 -12.55 6.06 11.83
CA GLY A 9 -12.45 7.41 11.28
C GLY A 9 -11.81 7.35 9.89
N ARG A 10 -11.08 8.40 9.52
CA ARG A 10 -10.37 8.46 8.24
C ARG A 10 -8.86 8.55 8.48
N ALA A 11 -8.10 8.01 7.55
CA ALA A 11 -6.64 8.07 7.62
C ALA A 11 -6.08 9.51 7.55
N ASP A 12 -6.84 10.44 6.97
CA ASP A 12 -6.48 11.87 6.89
C ASP A 12 -6.94 12.70 8.09
N ASP A 13 -7.60 12.11 9.08
CA ASP A 13 -7.97 12.80 10.30
C ASP A 13 -6.74 13.20 11.12
N ARG A 14 -6.70 14.43 11.57
CA ARG A 14 -5.59 14.97 12.39
C ARG A 14 -5.33 14.16 13.66
N ALA A 15 -6.38 13.60 14.24
CA ALA A 15 -6.29 12.81 15.48
C ALA A 15 -5.34 11.59 15.33
N TYR A 16 -5.20 11.05 14.12
CA TYR A 16 -4.40 9.85 13.85
C TYR A 16 -3.05 10.15 13.18
N ALA A 17 -2.83 11.39 12.75
CA ALA A 17 -1.68 11.75 11.91
C ALA A 17 -0.33 11.32 12.49
N ARG A 18 -0.09 11.59 13.77
CA ARG A 18 1.17 11.26 14.45
C ARG A 18 1.39 9.74 14.52
N GLN A 19 0.37 9.00 14.90
CA GLN A 19 0.46 7.55 15.05
C GLN A 19 0.62 6.85 13.70
N LEU A 20 -0.13 7.29 12.67
CA LEU A 20 -0.01 6.77 11.32
C LEU A 20 1.37 7.07 10.71
N HIS A 21 1.91 8.26 10.93
CA HIS A 21 3.25 8.60 10.49
C HIS A 21 4.31 7.68 11.13
N ALA A 22 4.22 7.42 12.42
CA ALA A 22 5.13 6.52 13.11
C ALA A 22 5.02 5.08 12.59
N LEU A 23 3.81 4.61 12.30
CA LEU A 23 3.57 3.29 11.73
C LEU A 23 4.10 3.18 10.29
N GLU A 24 3.96 4.22 9.48
CA GLU A 24 4.49 4.25 8.12
C GLU A 24 6.01 4.02 8.11
N HIS A 25 6.75 4.68 8.98
CA HIS A 25 8.20 4.48 9.13
C HIS A 25 8.59 3.04 9.49
N ARG A 26 7.72 2.33 10.18
CA ARG A 26 7.96 0.93 10.62
C ARG A 26 7.35 -0.11 9.70
N GLY A 27 6.69 0.31 8.61
CA GLY A 27 5.98 -0.60 7.72
C GLY A 27 4.71 -1.20 8.34
N GLY A 28 4.11 -0.53 9.32
CA GLY A 28 2.92 -0.98 10.02
C GLY A 28 1.59 -0.60 9.36
N ILE A 29 1.62 0.16 8.27
CA ILE A 29 0.40 0.47 7.51
C ILE A 29 0.08 -0.65 6.54
N GLU A 30 -1.13 -1.16 6.60
CA GLU A 30 -1.66 -2.16 5.68
C GLU A 30 -2.85 -1.57 4.92
N LEU A 31 -2.92 -1.84 3.62
CA LEU A 31 -4.01 -1.39 2.76
C LEU A 31 -4.95 -2.55 2.45
N LEU A 32 -6.24 -2.30 2.65
CA LEU A 32 -7.30 -3.23 2.29
C LEU A 32 -7.96 -2.72 1.01
N PHE A 33 -7.62 -3.33 -0.12
CA PHE A 33 -8.20 -2.96 -1.41
C PHE A 33 -9.57 -3.60 -1.56
N VAL A 34 -10.60 -2.75 -1.66
CA VAL A 34 -11.99 -3.17 -1.79
C VAL A 34 -12.44 -2.97 -3.24
N PRO A 35 -12.76 -4.07 -3.97
CA PRO A 35 -13.29 -3.96 -5.31
C PRO A 35 -14.58 -3.13 -5.36
N PRO A 36 -14.84 -2.39 -6.45
CA PRO A 36 -16.07 -1.57 -6.56
C PRO A 36 -17.35 -2.35 -6.31
N ALA A 37 -17.39 -3.62 -6.72
CA ALA A 37 -18.54 -4.51 -6.49
C ALA A 37 -18.82 -4.78 -5.01
N ASP A 38 -17.82 -4.65 -4.14
CA ASP A 38 -17.91 -4.93 -2.72
C ASP A 38 -18.06 -3.67 -1.86
N ALA A 39 -17.92 -2.48 -2.45
CA ALA A 39 -17.89 -1.21 -1.73
C ALA A 39 -19.17 -0.94 -0.91
N GLY A 40 -20.33 -1.44 -1.36
CA GLY A 40 -21.61 -1.32 -0.66
C GLY A 40 -21.92 -2.40 0.36
N ARG A 41 -21.06 -3.42 0.48
CA ARG A 41 -21.28 -4.53 1.40
C ARG A 41 -20.98 -4.12 2.83
N LYS A 42 -21.81 -4.59 3.76
CA LYS A 42 -21.59 -4.38 5.20
C LYS A 42 -20.78 -5.51 5.85
N ARG A 43 -20.70 -6.67 5.19
CA ARG A 43 -19.91 -7.81 5.64
C ARG A 43 -19.13 -8.40 4.48
N PHE A 44 -17.84 -8.52 4.64
CA PHE A 44 -16.95 -9.13 3.64
C PHE A 44 -15.65 -9.61 4.29
N ARG A 45 -14.92 -10.44 3.55
CA ARG A 45 -13.60 -10.93 3.96
C ARG A 45 -12.61 -10.67 2.83
N LEU A 46 -11.53 -9.99 3.14
CA LEU A 46 -10.45 -9.65 2.22
C LEU A 46 -9.10 -9.74 2.94
N THR A 47 -8.04 -9.86 2.17
CA THR A 47 -6.67 -9.86 2.67
C THR A 47 -6.00 -8.54 2.33
N THR A 48 -5.28 -7.97 3.30
CA THR A 48 -4.51 -6.74 3.07
C THR A 48 -3.33 -6.99 2.14
N ASP A 49 -2.73 -5.92 1.65
CA ASP A 49 -1.53 -5.98 0.82
C ASP A 49 -0.29 -6.55 1.57
N ARG A 50 -0.37 -6.66 2.89
CA ARG A 50 0.66 -7.31 3.74
C ARG A 50 0.30 -8.75 4.12
N GLY A 51 -0.82 -9.27 3.63
CA GLY A 51 -1.22 -10.65 3.87
C GLY A 51 -2.08 -10.90 5.09
N THR A 52 -2.57 -9.85 5.76
CA THR A 52 -3.48 -10.00 6.90
C THR A 52 -4.89 -10.30 6.41
N ASP A 53 -5.43 -11.44 6.84
CA ASP A 53 -6.80 -11.87 6.55
C ASP A 53 -7.77 -11.12 7.45
N CYS A 54 -8.66 -10.32 6.88
CA CYS A 54 -9.60 -9.44 7.56
C CYS A 54 -11.04 -9.83 7.29
N ALA A 55 -11.81 -10.02 8.36
CA ALA A 55 -13.26 -10.12 8.29
C ALA A 55 -13.88 -8.80 8.78
N VAL A 56 -14.50 -8.07 7.86
CA VAL A 56 -15.09 -6.75 8.12
C VAL A 56 -16.58 -6.88 8.35
N SER A 57 -17.08 -6.22 9.39
CA SER A 57 -18.51 -6.14 9.71
C SER A 57 -18.86 -4.70 10.10
N LEU A 58 -19.62 -4.03 9.25
CA LEU A 58 -20.06 -2.67 9.46
C LEU A 58 -21.51 -2.64 9.93
N ASP A 59 -21.86 -1.63 10.72
CA ASP A 59 -23.24 -1.36 11.09
C ASP A 59 -24.03 -0.81 9.89
N ARG A 60 -25.35 -0.82 10.00
CA ARG A 60 -26.24 -0.45 8.88
C ARG A 60 -26.07 1.01 8.45
N ASP A 61 -25.77 1.90 9.39
CA ASP A 61 -25.60 3.33 9.21
C ASP A 61 -24.16 3.73 8.83
N GLU A 62 -23.21 2.80 8.92
CA GLU A 62 -21.84 3.02 8.48
C GLU A 62 -21.72 2.81 6.98
N GLU A 63 -21.02 3.71 6.31
CA GLU A 63 -20.72 3.60 4.89
C GLU A 63 -19.19 3.58 4.70
N LEU A 64 -18.72 2.57 3.97
CA LEU A 64 -17.30 2.44 3.66
C LEU A 64 -16.90 3.52 2.65
N VAL A 65 -15.82 4.23 2.94
CA VAL A 65 -15.26 5.26 2.07
C VAL A 65 -13.77 4.99 1.82
N ASP A 66 -13.26 5.50 0.72
CA ASP A 66 -11.81 5.45 0.46
C ASP A 66 -11.06 6.20 1.55
N GLY A 67 -10.00 5.59 2.08
CA GLY A 67 -9.26 6.12 3.22
C GLY A 67 -9.88 5.85 4.60
N ALA A 68 -10.94 5.05 4.69
CA ALA A 68 -11.50 4.64 5.97
C ALA A 68 -10.46 3.89 6.81
N LEU A 69 -10.35 4.26 8.08
CA LEU A 69 -9.47 3.59 9.04
C LEU A 69 -10.28 2.55 9.80
N LEU A 70 -9.97 1.27 9.58
CA LEU A 70 -10.68 0.15 10.19
C LEU A 70 -10.01 -0.40 11.44
N HIS A 71 -8.71 -0.19 11.57
CA HIS A 71 -7.93 -0.66 12.71
C HIS A 71 -6.73 0.23 12.95
N LEU A 72 -6.42 0.47 14.22
CA LEU A 72 -5.24 1.21 14.62
C LEU A 72 -4.80 0.75 16.01
N ASP A 73 -3.60 0.23 16.10
CA ASP A 73 -2.93 -0.08 17.37
C ASP A 73 -1.45 0.32 17.31
N ALA A 74 -0.66 -0.11 18.29
CA ALA A 74 0.76 0.23 18.37
C ALA A 74 1.60 -0.36 17.22
N ASP A 75 1.13 -1.46 16.61
CA ASP A 75 1.91 -2.24 15.65
C ASP A 75 1.41 -2.09 14.21
N ARG A 76 0.11 -1.80 14.01
CA ARG A 76 -0.47 -1.72 12.68
C ARG A 76 -1.66 -0.76 12.57
N ALA A 77 -1.90 -0.30 11.35
CA ALA A 77 -3.14 0.34 10.94
C ALA A 77 -3.65 -0.34 9.67
N ILE A 78 -4.97 -0.47 9.53
CA ILE A 78 -5.60 -0.99 8.33
C ILE A 78 -6.47 0.11 7.73
N ILE A 79 -6.14 0.49 6.50
CA ILE A 79 -6.77 1.58 5.77
C ILE A 79 -7.39 1.02 4.49
N VAL A 80 -8.61 1.43 4.21
CA VAL A 80 -9.35 1.03 3.00
C VAL A 80 -8.89 1.83 1.79
N ARG A 81 -8.72 1.16 0.66
CA ARG A 81 -8.59 1.75 -0.67
C ARG A 81 -9.61 1.13 -1.61
N PHE A 82 -10.36 1.95 -2.32
CA PHE A 82 -11.26 1.45 -3.35
C PHE A 82 -10.50 1.16 -4.64
N GLY A 83 -10.88 0.09 -5.31
CA GLY A 83 -10.29 -0.36 -6.57
C GLY A 83 -9.40 -1.58 -6.41
N GLU A 84 -8.59 -1.82 -7.44
CA GLU A 84 -7.60 -2.88 -7.45
C GLU A 84 -6.22 -2.31 -7.17
N GLN A 85 -5.40 -3.08 -6.48
CA GLN A 85 -4.02 -2.70 -6.27
C GLN A 85 -3.26 -2.66 -7.59
N GLN A 86 -2.74 -1.49 -7.92
CA GLN A 86 -1.85 -1.30 -9.05
C GLN A 86 -0.41 -1.60 -8.64
N VAL A 87 0.35 -2.17 -9.55
CA VAL A 87 1.75 -2.51 -9.33
C VAL A 87 2.65 -1.92 -10.42
N TRP A 88 3.89 -1.66 -10.05
CA TRP A 88 4.92 -1.17 -10.96
C TRP A 88 6.16 -2.07 -10.84
N ARG A 89 6.47 -2.81 -11.90
CA ARG A 89 7.58 -3.76 -11.91
C ARG A 89 8.83 -3.13 -12.44
N LEU A 90 9.91 -3.25 -11.68
CA LEU A 90 11.21 -2.67 -12.00
C LEU A 90 12.28 -3.75 -11.98
N LYS A 91 13.16 -3.68 -12.97
CA LYS A 91 14.37 -4.53 -13.04
C LYS A 91 15.61 -3.65 -13.09
N ALA A 92 16.56 -3.91 -12.21
CA ALA A 92 17.86 -3.25 -12.25
C ALA A 92 18.74 -3.88 -13.33
N ARG A 93 19.56 -3.05 -13.98
CA ARG A 93 20.49 -3.49 -15.03
C ARG A 93 21.59 -4.43 -14.50
N ASP A 94 22.08 -4.12 -13.29
CA ASP A 94 23.20 -4.82 -12.65
C ASP A 94 23.08 -4.70 -11.12
N ASP A 95 24.01 -5.33 -10.40
CA ASP A 95 23.99 -5.34 -8.93
C ASP A 95 24.16 -3.93 -8.35
N ALA A 96 25.00 -3.10 -8.93
CA ALA A 96 25.20 -1.72 -8.48
C ALA A 96 23.91 -0.90 -8.62
N SER A 97 23.20 -1.06 -9.72
CA SER A 97 21.90 -0.41 -9.95
C SER A 97 20.82 -0.95 -9.01
N ALA A 98 20.86 -2.25 -8.69
CA ALA A 98 19.95 -2.87 -7.74
C ALA A 98 20.12 -2.29 -6.33
N LEU A 99 21.36 -2.06 -5.88
CA LEU A 99 21.64 -1.40 -4.60
C LEU A 99 21.06 0.02 -4.54
N LYS A 100 21.21 0.78 -5.62
CA LYS A 100 20.66 2.14 -5.71
C LYS A 100 19.13 2.12 -5.67
N LEU A 101 18.50 1.25 -6.46
CA LEU A 101 17.05 1.09 -6.48
C LEU A 101 16.51 0.69 -5.10
N GLY A 102 17.12 -0.29 -4.46
CA GLY A 102 16.76 -0.74 -3.12
C GLY A 102 16.88 0.36 -2.08
N TRP A 103 17.97 1.12 -2.13
CA TRP A 103 18.18 2.25 -1.23
C TRP A 103 17.12 3.34 -1.40
N HIS A 104 16.83 3.73 -2.66
CA HIS A 104 15.81 4.74 -2.94
C HIS A 104 14.41 4.30 -2.51
N SER A 105 14.02 3.07 -2.86
CA SER A 105 12.69 2.55 -2.50
C SER A 105 12.51 2.45 -0.99
N GLY A 106 13.54 2.02 -0.26
CA GLY A 106 13.52 1.98 1.20
C GLY A 106 13.46 3.37 1.83
N ASN A 107 14.29 4.29 1.34
CA ASN A 107 14.32 5.68 1.83
C ASN A 107 13.02 6.44 1.58
N LEU A 108 12.33 6.13 0.48
CA LEU A 108 11.03 6.70 0.11
C LEU A 108 9.85 5.99 0.78
N HIS A 109 10.11 4.97 1.58
CA HIS A 109 9.10 4.14 2.24
C HIS A 109 8.10 3.51 1.26
N TRP A 110 8.57 3.15 0.08
CA TRP A 110 7.73 2.47 -0.90
C TRP A 110 7.30 1.10 -0.39
N ARG A 111 6.06 0.77 -0.66
CA ARG A 111 5.54 -0.57 -0.41
C ARG A 111 5.99 -1.47 -1.53
N VAL A 112 6.78 -2.49 -1.22
CA VAL A 112 7.39 -3.34 -2.24
C VAL A 112 7.24 -4.82 -1.91
N ARG A 113 7.29 -5.63 -2.95
CA ARG A 113 7.52 -7.07 -2.86
C ARG A 113 8.54 -7.46 -3.93
N PHE A 114 9.08 -8.64 -3.81
CA PHE A 114 10.08 -9.15 -4.75
C PHE A 114 9.47 -10.30 -5.55
N GLU A 115 9.62 -10.24 -6.86
CA GLU A 115 9.23 -11.30 -7.78
C GLU A 115 10.45 -11.67 -8.62
N GLY A 116 11.15 -12.74 -8.23
CA GLY A 116 12.43 -13.10 -8.85
C GLY A 116 13.45 -11.97 -8.66
N ASP A 117 13.99 -11.46 -9.75
CA ASP A 117 14.95 -10.34 -9.77
C ASP A 117 14.27 -8.97 -10.00
N HIS A 118 12.95 -8.89 -9.86
CA HIS A 118 12.18 -7.67 -10.01
C HIS A 118 11.76 -7.10 -8.65
N LEU A 119 11.89 -5.79 -8.52
CA LEU A 119 11.24 -5.04 -7.46
C LEU A 119 9.84 -4.65 -7.94
N VAL A 120 8.83 -5.06 -7.21
CA VAL A 120 7.43 -4.72 -7.51
C VAL A 120 6.94 -3.69 -6.53
N VAL A 121 6.71 -2.48 -7.00
CA VAL A 121 6.18 -1.37 -6.19
C VAL A 121 4.66 -1.47 -6.16
N LEU A 122 4.09 -1.47 -4.97
CA LEU A 122 2.64 -1.47 -4.76
C LEU A 122 2.18 -0.01 -4.73
N LEU A 123 1.43 0.40 -5.74
CA LEU A 123 1.07 1.80 -5.93
C LEU A 123 -0.15 2.19 -5.09
N ASP A 124 -0.06 3.31 -4.41
CA ASP A 124 -1.17 3.96 -3.70
C ASP A 124 -1.41 5.41 -4.17
N ALA A 125 -0.68 5.82 -5.21
CA ALA A 125 -0.75 7.11 -5.87
C ALA A 125 -0.49 6.94 -7.36
N PRO A 126 -0.68 7.98 -8.21
CA PRO A 126 -0.36 7.90 -9.62
C PRO A 126 1.09 7.51 -9.88
N ILE A 127 1.32 6.62 -10.82
CA ILE A 127 2.64 6.06 -11.15
C ILE A 127 3.68 7.14 -11.48
N ASP A 128 3.29 8.24 -12.08
CA ASP A 128 4.21 9.32 -12.43
C ASP A 128 4.82 10.01 -11.20
N THR A 129 4.12 9.97 -10.07
CA THR A 129 4.66 10.43 -8.79
C THR A 129 5.86 9.58 -8.37
N TYR A 130 5.78 8.28 -8.59
CA TYR A 130 6.87 7.34 -8.31
C TYR A 130 8.02 7.47 -9.31
N ARG A 131 7.70 7.56 -10.60
CA ARG A 131 8.70 7.74 -11.66
C ARG A 131 9.57 8.97 -11.43
N ALA A 132 8.96 10.07 -11.02
CA ALA A 132 9.68 11.32 -10.74
C ALA A 132 10.77 11.15 -9.67
N ARG A 133 10.56 10.27 -8.69
CA ARG A 133 11.48 10.04 -7.57
C ARG A 133 12.76 9.30 -7.95
N ILE A 134 12.70 8.46 -9.00
CA ILE A 134 13.87 7.72 -9.49
C ILE A 134 14.19 8.04 -10.95
N ARG A 135 13.78 9.22 -11.42
CA ARG A 135 14.01 9.68 -12.79
C ARG A 135 15.46 9.49 -13.26
N PRO A 136 16.49 9.86 -12.48
CA PRO A 136 17.87 9.66 -12.90
C PRO A 136 18.24 8.20 -13.20
N LEU A 137 17.70 7.24 -12.43
CA LEU A 137 17.95 5.82 -12.66
C LEU A 137 17.26 5.32 -13.92
N LEU A 138 16.03 5.78 -14.17
CA LEU A 138 15.28 5.43 -15.38
C LEU A 138 15.93 6.02 -16.63
N ASP A 139 16.29 7.29 -16.58
CA ASP A 139 16.91 8.00 -17.73
C ASP A 139 18.29 7.43 -18.09
N ALA A 140 19.07 6.99 -17.10
CA ALA A 140 20.36 6.35 -17.31
C ALA A 140 20.26 4.87 -17.75
N GLY A 141 19.06 4.28 -17.80
CA GLY A 141 18.86 2.87 -18.10
C GLY A 141 19.36 1.93 -17.01
N GLU A 142 19.66 2.45 -15.81
CA GLU A 142 20.07 1.63 -14.67
C GLU A 142 18.91 0.79 -14.13
N VAL A 143 17.70 1.31 -14.27
CA VAL A 143 16.45 0.64 -13.92
C VAL A 143 15.51 0.67 -15.12
N VAL A 144 14.90 -0.45 -15.42
CA VAL A 144 13.97 -0.61 -16.55
C VAL A 144 12.59 -1.03 -16.02
N GLU A 145 11.56 -0.40 -16.56
CA GLU A 145 10.16 -0.78 -16.30
C GLU A 145 9.81 -2.06 -17.06
N ARG A 146 9.08 -2.96 -16.38
CA ARG A 146 8.63 -4.24 -16.97
C ARG A 146 7.13 -4.41 -16.73
N ASP A 147 6.43 -4.94 -17.73
CA ASP A 147 5.01 -5.31 -17.59
C ASP A 147 4.85 -6.65 -16.86
N HIS A 148 5.79 -7.57 -17.07
CA HIS A 148 5.80 -8.92 -16.48
C HIS A 148 7.18 -9.30 -15.94
N VAL A 149 7.17 -10.22 -15.04
CA VAL A 149 8.39 -10.89 -14.56
C VAL A 149 8.89 -11.92 -15.56
#